data_fcc5c2bf286bbeba194f4783049eecba
#
_entry.id   fcc5c2bf286bbeba194f4783049eecba
#
_cell.length_a   1.000
_cell.length_b   1.000
_cell.length_c   1.000
_cell.angle_alpha   90.00
_cell.angle_beta   90.00
_cell.angle_gamma   90.00
#
_symmetry.space_group_name_H-M   'P 1'
#
loop_
_entity.id
_entity.type
_entity.pdbx_description
1 polymer ?
#
loop_
_entity_poly.entity_id
_entity_poly.type
_entity_poly.pdbx_seq_one_letter_code
_entity_poly.pdbx_strand_id
1 'polypeptide(L)'
;MKHHLKSTKQARDLRATLRSKPKVFAVYLVLRLIVLGTLVSSVLRGEYENAFICLLVLALFILPFFIQQNFGIELPDTLEIIILLFIFASEILGELGCFFITVPNWDSILHTTTGFLCAATGFALIDILNRNRRIK
;
A
#
# COMPACT_ATOMS: atom_id res chain seq x y z
N MET A 1 32.40 -2.90 1.96
CA MET A 1 32.23 -1.62 2.68
C MET A 1 31.12 -0.73 2.11
N LYS A 2 30.96 -0.61 0.79
CA LYS A 2 29.90 0.21 0.16
C LYS A 2 28.47 -0.34 0.36
N HIS A 3 28.26 -1.64 0.54
CA HIS A 3 26.96 -2.24 0.79
C HIS A 3 26.40 -1.95 2.20
N HIS A 4 27.24 -1.89 3.20
CA HIS A 4 26.83 -1.58 4.58
C HIS A 4 26.39 -0.13 4.76
N LEU A 5 27.04 0.81 4.05
CA LEU A 5 26.71 2.23 4.07
C LEU A 5 25.37 2.54 3.37
N LYS A 6 25.00 1.78 2.32
CA LYS A 6 23.70 1.92 1.66
C LYS A 6 22.57 1.46 2.56
N SER A 7 22.76 0.36 3.29
CA SER A 7 21.74 -0.19 4.20
C SER A 7 21.45 0.75 5.38
N THR A 8 22.47 1.36 5.96
CA THR A 8 22.31 2.31 7.09
C THR A 8 21.68 3.62 6.65
N LYS A 9 21.98 4.11 5.45
CA LYS A 9 21.37 5.32 4.89
C LYS A 9 19.88 5.06 4.59
N GLN A 10 19.58 3.93 4.00
CA GLN A 10 18.21 3.50 3.69
C GLN A 10 17.35 3.34 4.96
N ALA A 11 17.92 2.80 6.04
CA ALA A 11 17.24 2.69 7.33
C ALA A 11 17.00 4.04 8.01
N ARG A 12 17.92 5.01 7.84
CA ARG A 12 17.76 6.39 8.34
C ARG A 12 16.68 7.14 7.57
N ASP A 13 16.67 7.01 6.25
CA ASP A 13 15.68 7.66 5.38
C ASP A 13 14.28 7.08 5.65
N LEU A 14 14.18 5.77 5.88
CA LEU A 14 12.94 5.11 6.28
C LEU A 14 12.40 5.66 7.61
N ARG A 15 13.26 5.79 8.63
CA ARG A 15 12.89 6.35 9.93
C ARG A 15 12.49 7.82 9.85
N ALA A 16 13.17 8.60 9.02
CA ALA A 16 12.84 10.00 8.80
C ALA A 16 11.48 10.14 8.09
N THR A 17 11.21 9.31 7.09
CA THR A 17 9.92 9.28 6.37
C THR A 17 8.79 8.83 7.30
N LEU A 18 9.01 7.82 8.11
CA LEU A 18 8.03 7.35 9.10
C LEU A 18 7.73 8.41 10.16
N ARG A 19 8.71 9.23 10.52
CA ARG A 19 8.56 10.32 11.50
C ARG A 19 7.83 11.54 10.93
N SER A 20 7.92 11.77 9.62
CA SER A 20 7.25 12.89 8.94
C SER A 20 5.77 12.63 8.63
N LYS A 21 5.33 11.36 8.60
CA LYS A 21 3.96 10.95 8.25
C LYS A 21 3.35 10.02 9.31
N PRO A 22 3.04 10.52 10.52
CA PRO A 22 2.60 9.66 11.62
C PRO A 22 1.24 8.99 11.35
N LYS A 23 0.33 9.65 10.62
CA LYS A 23 -0.99 9.08 10.27
C LYS A 23 -0.88 7.92 9.32
N VAL A 24 -0.09 8.06 8.26
CA VAL A 24 0.18 6.99 7.28
C VAL A 24 0.85 5.81 7.96
N PHE A 25 1.82 6.07 8.80
CA PHE A 25 2.52 5.03 9.57
C PHE A 25 1.57 4.26 10.51
N ALA A 26 0.69 4.96 11.20
CA ALA A 26 -0.29 4.33 12.10
C ALA A 26 -1.25 3.42 11.32
N VAL A 27 -1.80 3.87 10.21
CA VAL A 27 -2.67 3.05 9.34
C VAL A 27 -1.91 1.84 8.80
N TYR A 28 -0.71 2.06 8.29
CA TYR A 28 0.15 0.99 7.78
C TYR A 28 0.45 -0.08 8.84
N LEU A 29 0.80 0.35 10.05
CA LEU A 29 1.10 -0.55 11.16
C LEU A 29 -0.12 -1.38 11.57
N VAL A 30 -1.28 -0.75 11.71
CA VAL A 30 -2.53 -1.42 12.09
C VAL A 30 -2.92 -2.46 11.03
N LEU A 31 -2.94 -2.07 9.76
CA LEU A 31 -3.27 -2.98 8.67
C LEU A 31 -2.28 -4.14 8.58
N ARG A 32 -1.00 -3.87 8.73
CA ARG A 32 0.04 -4.89 8.72
C ARG A 32 -0.10 -5.90 9.87
N LEU A 33 -0.43 -5.44 11.07
CA LEU A 33 -0.67 -6.32 12.20
C LEU A 33 -1.89 -7.21 11.99
N ILE A 34 -2.96 -6.69 11.41
CA ILE A 34 -4.16 -7.47 11.07
C ILE A 34 -3.81 -8.56 10.04
N VAL A 35 -3.08 -8.20 8.99
CA VAL A 35 -2.68 -9.16 7.95
C VAL A 35 -1.74 -10.23 8.50
N LEU A 36 -0.79 -9.86 9.36
CA LEU A 36 0.10 -10.83 10.04
C LEU A 36 -0.67 -11.78 10.94
N GLY A 37 -1.64 -11.29 11.70
CA GLY A 37 -2.52 -12.13 12.52
C GLY A 37 -3.34 -13.10 11.67
N THR A 38 -3.88 -12.63 10.57
CA THR A 38 -4.61 -13.47 9.58
C THR A 38 -3.68 -14.51 8.96
N LEU A 39 -2.46 -14.13 8.60
CA LEU A 39 -1.45 -15.04 8.05
C LEU A 39 -1.13 -16.19 9.03
N VAL A 40 -0.85 -15.86 10.27
CA VAL A 40 -0.57 -16.86 11.31
C VAL A 40 -1.77 -17.81 11.50
N SER A 41 -2.99 -17.25 11.58
CA SER A 41 -4.21 -18.04 11.68
C SER A 41 -4.39 -18.99 10.49
N SER A 42 -4.17 -18.51 9.27
CA SER A 42 -4.30 -19.30 8.05
C SER A 42 -3.28 -20.44 7.99
N VAL A 43 -2.04 -20.18 8.39
CA VAL A 43 -0.99 -21.20 8.44
C VAL A 43 -1.35 -22.29 9.48
N LEU A 44 -1.82 -21.88 10.66
CA LEU A 44 -2.22 -22.84 11.73
C LEU A 44 -3.43 -23.70 11.33
N ARG A 45 -4.30 -23.18 10.47
CA ARG A 45 -5.46 -23.94 9.93
C ARG A 45 -5.12 -24.78 8.71
N GLY A 46 -3.92 -24.64 8.16
CA GLY A 46 -3.52 -25.32 6.93
C GLY A 46 -4.13 -24.72 5.66
N GLU A 47 -4.63 -23.49 5.73
CA GLU A 47 -5.24 -22.77 4.61
C GLU A 47 -4.16 -22.03 3.82
N TYR A 48 -3.39 -22.77 3.02
CA TYR A 48 -2.23 -22.22 2.32
C TYR A 48 -2.59 -21.18 1.24
N GLU A 49 -3.77 -21.27 0.64
CA GLU A 49 -4.25 -20.27 -0.31
C GLU A 49 -4.44 -18.92 0.36
N ASN A 50 -5.08 -18.89 1.52
CA ASN A 50 -5.26 -17.68 2.33
C ASN A 50 -3.92 -17.12 2.83
N ALA A 51 -2.99 -17.99 3.22
CA ALA A 51 -1.64 -17.59 3.60
C ALA A 51 -0.89 -16.92 2.43
N PHE A 52 -1.04 -17.43 1.22
CA PHE A 52 -0.46 -16.83 0.02
C PHE A 52 -1.03 -15.43 -0.25
N ILE A 53 -2.33 -15.24 -0.13
CA ILE A 53 -2.98 -13.92 -0.28
C ILE A 53 -2.43 -12.94 0.76
N CYS A 54 -2.29 -13.36 2.02
CA CYS A 54 -1.71 -12.51 3.07
C CYS A 54 -0.26 -12.08 2.75
N LEU A 55 0.57 -13.00 2.23
CA LEU A 55 1.93 -12.68 1.80
C LEU A 55 1.94 -11.69 0.63
N LEU A 56 1.04 -11.87 -0.33
CA LEU A 56 0.86 -10.94 -1.46
C LEU A 56 0.49 -9.54 -0.97
N VAL A 57 -0.45 -9.44 -0.03
CA VAL A 57 -0.85 -8.15 0.55
C VAL A 57 0.29 -7.47 1.28
N LEU A 58 1.08 -8.21 2.04
CA LEU A 58 2.26 -7.66 2.71
C LEU A 58 3.29 -7.12 1.70
N ALA A 59 3.46 -7.79 0.56
CA ALA A 59 4.31 -7.32 -0.52
C ALA A 59 3.74 -6.06 -1.18
N LEU A 60 2.42 -6.02 -1.43
CA LEU A 60 1.74 -4.86 -2.01
C LEU A 60 1.76 -3.63 -1.10
N PHE A 61 1.80 -3.81 0.21
CA PHE A 61 1.93 -2.69 1.16
C PHE A 61 3.28 -1.96 1.05
N ILE A 62 4.29 -2.60 0.51
CA ILE A 62 5.60 -1.97 0.26
C ILE A 62 5.57 -1.12 -1.02
N LEU A 63 4.63 -1.39 -1.93
CA LEU A 63 4.55 -0.77 -3.25
C LEU A 63 4.48 0.77 -3.22
N PRO A 64 3.65 1.43 -2.40
CA PRO A 64 3.62 2.90 -2.34
C PRO A 64 4.96 3.50 -1.93
N PHE A 65 5.64 2.90 -0.97
CA PHE A 65 6.97 3.32 -0.53
C PHE A 65 8.02 3.14 -1.64
N PHE A 66 7.99 2.01 -2.33
CA PHE A 66 8.90 1.72 -3.44
C PHE A 66 8.72 2.72 -4.61
N ILE A 67 7.49 3.06 -4.94
CA ILE A 67 7.17 4.05 -5.97
C ILE A 67 7.71 5.42 -5.59
N GLN A 68 7.47 5.88 -4.37
CA GLN A 68 7.94 7.17 -3.89
C GLN A 68 9.47 7.26 -3.93
N GLN A 69 10.15 6.20 -3.52
CA GLN A 69 11.61 6.18 -3.45
C GLN A 69 12.27 6.13 -4.84
N ASN A 70 11.76 5.31 -5.75
CA ASN A 70 12.37 5.12 -7.07
C ASN A 70 12.07 6.26 -8.05
N PHE A 71 10.88 6.82 -7.98
CA PHE A 71 10.45 7.88 -8.89
C PHE A 71 10.64 9.29 -8.30
N GLY A 72 11.08 9.40 -7.04
CA GLY A 72 11.26 10.69 -6.37
C GLY A 72 9.96 11.48 -6.23
N ILE A 73 8.82 10.79 -6.17
CA ILE A 73 7.48 11.36 -6.08
C ILE A 73 7.04 11.30 -4.62
N GLU A 74 6.53 12.41 -4.10
CA GLU A 74 5.86 12.42 -2.81
C GLU A 74 4.35 12.28 -3.01
N LEU A 75 3.78 11.17 -2.55
CA LEU A 75 2.34 10.97 -2.54
C LEU A 75 1.70 11.75 -1.38
N PRO A 76 0.54 12.41 -1.59
CA PRO A 76 -0.22 12.95 -0.49
C PRO A 76 -0.60 11.87 0.52
N ASP A 77 -0.57 12.20 1.81
CA ASP A 77 -0.88 11.25 2.89
C ASP A 77 -2.26 10.60 2.70
N THR A 78 -3.24 11.38 2.32
CA THR A 78 -4.61 10.89 2.05
C THR A 78 -4.63 9.85 0.94
N LEU A 79 -3.92 10.09 -0.16
CA LEU A 79 -3.86 9.15 -1.29
C LEU A 79 -3.15 7.85 -0.88
N GLU A 80 -2.08 7.95 -0.13
CA GLU A 80 -1.33 6.78 0.37
C GLU A 80 -2.19 5.92 1.30
N ILE A 81 -2.93 6.54 2.23
CA ILE A 81 -3.89 5.85 3.10
C ILE A 81 -5.00 5.17 2.29
N ILE A 82 -5.55 5.83 1.29
CA ILE A 82 -6.60 5.27 0.43
C ILE A 82 -6.07 4.06 -0.34
N ILE A 83 -4.84 4.12 -0.86
CA ILE A 83 -4.22 2.98 -1.55
C ILE A 83 -4.05 1.79 -0.60
N LEU A 84 -3.56 2.02 0.61
CA LEU A 84 -3.38 0.96 1.61
C LEU A 84 -4.72 0.33 2.01
N LEU A 85 -5.73 1.15 2.27
CA LEU A 85 -7.08 0.67 2.59
C LEU A 85 -7.73 -0.07 1.41
N PHE A 86 -7.49 0.38 0.19
CA PHE A 86 -7.98 -0.26 -1.02
C PHE A 86 -7.37 -1.67 -1.18
N ILE A 87 -6.06 -1.81 -1.03
CA ILE A 87 -5.37 -3.10 -1.10
C ILE A 87 -5.93 -4.04 -0.02
N PHE A 88 -6.07 -3.55 1.20
CA PHE A 88 -6.62 -4.33 2.30
C PHE A 88 -8.07 -4.76 2.03
N ALA A 89 -8.91 -3.85 1.56
CA ALA A 89 -10.32 -4.13 1.28
C ALA A 89 -10.49 -5.12 0.13
N SER A 90 -9.70 -5.01 -0.93
CA SER A 90 -9.81 -5.92 -2.07
C SER A 90 -9.37 -7.34 -1.73
N GLU A 91 -8.25 -7.48 -1.07
CA GLU A 91 -7.64 -8.80 -0.85
C GLU A 91 -8.13 -9.46 0.44
N ILE A 92 -8.07 -8.74 1.55
CA ILE A 92 -8.42 -9.32 2.86
C ILE A 92 -9.94 -9.38 3.05
N LEU A 93 -10.64 -8.28 2.88
CA LEU A 93 -12.09 -8.27 3.04
C LEU A 93 -12.79 -8.94 1.86
N GLY A 94 -12.33 -8.67 0.63
CA GLY A 94 -12.92 -9.23 -0.58
C GLY A 94 -12.77 -10.73 -0.66
N GLU A 95 -11.54 -11.23 -0.65
CA GLU A 95 -11.24 -12.67 -0.81
C GLU A 95 -11.41 -13.44 0.50
N LEU A 96 -10.64 -13.11 1.54
CA LEU A 96 -10.68 -13.86 2.80
C LEU A 96 -11.98 -13.65 3.58
N GLY A 97 -12.52 -12.43 3.58
CA GLY A 97 -13.80 -12.10 4.22
C GLY A 97 -15.02 -12.50 3.41
N CYS A 98 -14.81 -13.03 2.20
CA CYS A 98 -15.90 -13.42 1.28
C CYS A 98 -16.85 -12.26 0.92
N PHE A 99 -16.40 -11.01 0.96
CA PHE A 99 -17.23 -9.85 0.69
C PHE A 99 -17.69 -9.78 -0.77
N PHE A 100 -16.94 -10.35 -1.69
CA PHE A 100 -17.37 -10.48 -3.09
C PHE A 100 -18.66 -11.31 -3.24
N ILE A 101 -18.93 -12.21 -2.30
CA ILE A 101 -20.11 -13.09 -2.32
C ILE A 101 -21.20 -12.57 -1.38
N THR A 102 -20.82 -12.06 -0.20
CA THR A 102 -21.75 -11.72 0.88
C THR A 102 -22.25 -10.29 0.85
N VAL A 103 -21.44 -9.36 0.31
CA VAL A 103 -21.79 -7.94 0.25
C VAL A 103 -22.24 -7.58 -1.17
N PRO A 104 -23.52 -7.21 -1.37
CA PRO A 104 -23.97 -6.81 -2.70
C PRO A 104 -23.20 -5.58 -3.21
N ASN A 105 -22.85 -5.62 -4.49
CA ASN A 105 -22.12 -4.55 -5.18
C ASN A 105 -20.70 -4.26 -4.66
N TRP A 106 -20.08 -5.15 -3.85
CA TRP A 106 -18.71 -4.98 -3.38
C TRP A 106 -17.71 -4.79 -4.53
N ASP A 107 -17.86 -5.63 -5.55
CA ASP A 107 -17.06 -5.54 -6.78
C ASP A 107 -17.22 -4.19 -7.49
N SER A 108 -18.44 -3.70 -7.62
CA SER A 108 -18.72 -2.38 -8.22
C SER A 108 -18.11 -1.23 -7.43
N ILE A 109 -18.13 -1.30 -6.10
CA ILE A 109 -17.50 -0.31 -5.21
C ILE A 109 -15.98 -0.30 -5.43
N LEU A 110 -15.35 -1.48 -5.49
CA LEU A 110 -13.92 -1.60 -5.73
C LEU A 110 -13.53 -1.09 -7.12
N HIS A 111 -14.28 -1.43 -8.16
CA HIS A 111 -14.04 -0.93 -9.52
C HIS A 111 -14.16 0.59 -9.62
N THR A 112 -15.17 1.17 -8.99
CA THR A 112 -15.35 2.63 -8.93
C THR A 112 -14.18 3.29 -8.21
N THR A 113 -13.76 2.73 -7.08
CA THR A 113 -12.61 3.20 -6.31
C THR A 113 -11.31 3.09 -7.12
N THR A 114 -11.12 1.99 -7.84
CA THR A 114 -9.96 1.81 -8.74
C THR A 114 -9.92 2.90 -9.81
N GLY A 115 -11.04 3.17 -10.46
CA GLY A 115 -11.14 4.25 -11.46
C GLY A 115 -10.77 5.60 -10.88
N PHE A 116 -11.25 5.89 -9.69
CA PHE A 116 -10.94 7.13 -8.98
C PHE A 116 -9.46 7.23 -8.61
N LEU A 117 -8.86 6.14 -8.10
CA LEU A 117 -7.44 6.08 -7.78
C LEU A 117 -6.55 6.23 -9.02
N CYS A 118 -6.91 5.60 -10.13
CA CYS A 118 -6.20 5.73 -11.39
C CYS A 118 -6.24 7.17 -11.91
N ALA A 119 -7.41 7.81 -11.84
CA ALA A 119 -7.56 9.21 -12.24
C ALA A 119 -6.74 10.15 -11.34
N ALA A 120 -6.80 9.98 -10.03
CA ALA A 120 -6.03 10.78 -9.07
C ALA A 120 -4.51 10.60 -9.25
N THR A 121 -4.06 9.37 -9.46
CA THR A 121 -2.66 9.05 -9.72
C THR A 121 -2.19 9.64 -11.05
N GLY A 122 -2.99 9.51 -12.09
CA GLY A 122 -2.72 10.10 -13.39
C GLY A 122 -2.61 11.63 -13.33
N PHE A 123 -3.52 12.27 -12.61
CA PHE A 123 -3.49 13.72 -12.41
C PHE A 123 -2.24 14.18 -11.64
N ALA A 124 -1.91 13.48 -10.57
CA ALA A 124 -0.68 13.75 -9.79
C ALA A 124 0.58 13.60 -10.65
N LEU A 125 0.62 12.57 -11.50
CA LEU A 125 1.74 12.36 -12.42
C LEU A 125 1.87 13.48 -13.46
N ILE A 126 0.77 13.94 -14.03
CA ILE A 126 0.76 15.06 -14.97
C ILE A 126 1.23 16.35 -14.30
N ASP A 127 0.79 16.62 -13.08
CA ASP A 127 1.23 17.80 -12.32
C ASP A 127 2.74 17.79 -12.05
N ILE A 128 3.29 16.64 -11.68
CA ILE A 128 4.72 16.47 -11.45
C ILE A 128 5.52 16.67 -12.74
N LEU A 129 5.09 16.06 -13.84
CA LEU A 129 5.73 16.23 -15.15
C LEU A 129 5.68 17.68 -15.61
N ASN A 130 4.58 18.36 -15.36
CA ASN A 130 4.40 19.77 -15.74
C ASN A 130 5.29 20.71 -14.89
N ARG A 131 5.45 20.42 -13.61
CA ARG A 131 6.39 21.16 -12.73
C ARG A 131 7.84 20.96 -13.20
N ASN A 132 8.23 19.76 -13.55
CA ASN A 132 9.58 19.46 -14.04
C ASN A 132 9.91 20.16 -15.37
N ARG A 133 8.91 20.42 -16.22
CA ARG A 133 9.10 21.19 -17.46
C ARG A 133 9.28 22.67 -17.23
N ARG A 134 8.72 23.24 -16.17
CA ARG A 134 8.83 24.67 -15.84
C ARG A 134 10.18 25.05 -15.24
N ILE A 135 10.96 24.08 -14.77
CA ILE A 135 12.27 24.29 -14.16
C ILE A 135 13.40 24.21 -15.21
N LYS A 136 13.09 23.77 -16.42
CA LYS A 136 14.00 23.79 -17.59
C LYS A 136 13.72 24.98 -18.46
#